data_0b226f49cc43059a63bad04ac1f72ed9
#
_entry.id   0b226f49cc43059a63bad04ac1f72ed9
#
_cell.length_a   1.000
_cell.length_b   1.000
_cell.length_c   1.000
_cell.angle_alpha   90.00
_cell.angle_beta   90.00
_cell.angle_gamma   90.00
#
_symmetry.space_group_name_H-M   'P 1'
#
loop_
_entity.id
_entity.type
_entity.pdbx_description
1 polymer ?
#
loop_
_entity_poly.entity_id
_entity_poly.type
_entity_poly.pdbx_seq_one_letter_code
_entity_poly.pdbx_strand_id
1 'polypeptide(L)'
;MRILVLEDDRVQQGRIEQTLLDIGRSRNLRLEIDIAKNYGDVEKYSQYFDHYQLYLLDLEIDGERERGFQVAQQVRERDPFTSIVFVSTHSEALPLAFRYHLSALDFISKDQPEEDYRHQLERCLDYVLAVDKRENMRLFTYSFEGRRGFNLPYHEILAFETSVESHQGLLCQSFYQDHLWQSQGYRYQG
;
A
#
# COMPACT_ATOMS: atom_id res chain seq x y z
N MET A 1 -0.54 8.02 -3.33
CA MET A 1 -0.96 6.81 -2.60
C MET A 1 -2.08 6.15 -3.38
N ARG A 2 -1.96 4.84 -3.64
CA ARG A 2 -2.99 4.07 -4.35
C ARG A 2 -3.85 3.29 -3.35
N ILE A 3 -5.16 3.36 -3.55
CA ILE A 3 -6.16 2.75 -2.67
C ILE A 3 -7.06 1.86 -3.53
N LEU A 4 -7.26 0.61 -3.12
CA LEU A 4 -8.28 -0.25 -3.70
C LEU A 4 -9.48 -0.33 -2.76
N VAL A 5 -10.65 -0.04 -3.29
CA VAL A 5 -11.94 -0.18 -2.59
C VAL A 5 -12.68 -1.37 -3.18
N LEU A 6 -13.17 -2.27 -2.34
CA LEU A 6 -14.10 -3.34 -2.71
C LEU A 6 -15.46 -3.05 -2.07
N GLU A 7 -16.46 -2.75 -2.90
CA GLU A 7 -17.79 -2.33 -2.47
C GLU A 7 -18.77 -2.54 -3.62
N ASP A 8 -19.88 -3.26 -3.42
CA ASP A 8 -20.88 -3.52 -4.46
C ASP A 8 -22.06 -2.53 -4.42
N ASP A 9 -22.32 -1.89 -3.27
CA ASP A 9 -23.35 -0.85 -3.17
C ASP A 9 -22.86 0.49 -3.74
N ARG A 10 -23.56 1.00 -4.74
CA ARG A 10 -23.21 2.26 -5.44
C ARG A 10 -23.24 3.50 -4.54
N VAL A 11 -24.11 3.51 -3.53
CA VAL A 11 -24.21 4.66 -2.61
C VAL A 11 -22.98 4.67 -1.72
N GLN A 12 -22.59 3.51 -1.20
CA GLN A 12 -21.38 3.36 -0.38
C GLN A 12 -20.10 3.59 -1.20
N GLN A 13 -20.03 3.14 -2.46
CA GLN A 13 -18.93 3.49 -3.37
C GLN A 13 -18.74 5.00 -3.45
N GLY A 14 -19.84 5.73 -3.75
CA GLY A 14 -19.82 7.19 -3.84
C GLY A 14 -19.43 7.86 -2.52
N ARG A 15 -19.91 7.36 -1.38
CA ARG A 15 -19.57 7.86 -0.05
C ARG A 15 -18.09 7.73 0.25
N ILE A 16 -17.53 6.53 0.05
CA ILE A 16 -16.10 6.27 0.29
C ILE A 16 -15.24 7.15 -0.62
N GLU A 17 -15.54 7.15 -1.92
CA GLU A 17 -14.77 7.91 -2.91
C GLU A 17 -14.80 9.42 -2.60
N GLN A 18 -15.98 9.97 -2.34
CA GLN A 18 -16.12 11.40 -2.03
C GLN A 18 -15.39 11.77 -0.74
N THR A 19 -15.52 10.96 0.31
CA THR A 19 -14.82 11.20 1.59
C THR A 19 -13.30 11.18 1.40
N LEU A 20 -12.75 10.19 0.68
CA LEU A 20 -11.32 10.11 0.39
C LEU A 20 -10.83 11.31 -0.44
N LEU A 21 -11.59 11.71 -1.47
CA LEU A 21 -11.24 12.86 -2.31
C LEU A 21 -11.24 14.17 -1.50
N ASP A 22 -12.21 14.34 -0.60
CA ASP A 22 -12.31 15.54 0.26
C ASP A 22 -11.17 15.58 1.29
N ILE A 23 -10.77 14.42 1.86
CA ILE A 23 -9.59 14.32 2.70
C ILE A 23 -8.33 14.64 1.87
N GLY A 24 -8.20 14.06 0.68
CA GLY A 24 -7.09 14.32 -0.21
C GLY A 24 -6.92 15.80 -0.54
N ARG A 25 -8.00 16.50 -0.90
CA ARG A 25 -8.01 17.94 -1.17
C ARG A 25 -7.63 18.77 0.06
N SER A 26 -8.23 18.48 1.22
CA SER A 26 -7.99 19.26 2.44
C SER A 26 -6.54 19.14 2.94
N ARG A 27 -5.87 18.02 2.65
CA ARG A 27 -4.51 17.71 3.10
C ARG A 27 -3.45 17.80 1.99
N ASN A 28 -3.84 18.22 0.79
CA ASN A 28 -2.97 18.25 -0.41
C ASN A 28 -2.30 16.90 -0.68
N LEU A 29 -3.06 15.81 -0.57
CA LEU A 29 -2.62 14.45 -0.85
C LEU A 29 -3.08 14.02 -2.24
N ARG A 30 -2.19 13.45 -3.02
CA ARG A 30 -2.57 12.78 -4.28
C ARG A 30 -3.00 11.35 -3.97
N LEU A 31 -4.30 11.09 -4.09
CA LEU A 31 -4.90 9.78 -3.94
C LEU A 31 -5.32 9.25 -5.32
N GLU A 32 -4.98 8.00 -5.60
CA GLU A 32 -5.43 7.23 -6.76
C GLU A 32 -6.34 6.12 -6.23
N ILE A 33 -7.62 6.17 -6.59
CA ILE A 33 -8.65 5.31 -6.02
C ILE A 33 -9.18 4.42 -7.14
N ASP A 34 -9.01 3.12 -6.99
CA ASP A 34 -9.62 2.10 -7.84
C ASP A 34 -10.77 1.43 -7.08
N ILE A 35 -11.91 1.20 -7.74
CA ILE A 35 -13.10 0.61 -7.13
C ILE A 35 -13.45 -0.70 -7.84
N ALA A 36 -13.34 -1.81 -7.13
CA ALA A 36 -13.89 -3.10 -7.49
C ALA A 36 -15.37 -3.16 -7.03
N LYS A 37 -16.29 -3.33 -7.97
CA LYS A 37 -17.73 -3.23 -7.74
C LYS A 37 -18.40 -4.56 -7.43
N ASN A 38 -17.68 -5.63 -7.54
CA ASN A 38 -18.10 -7.01 -7.28
C ASN A 38 -16.86 -7.89 -7.15
N TYR A 39 -17.07 -9.14 -6.75
CA TYR A 39 -15.96 -10.08 -6.59
C TYR A 39 -15.21 -10.36 -7.91
N GLY A 40 -15.92 -10.40 -9.05
CA GLY A 40 -15.29 -10.61 -10.36
C GLY A 40 -14.38 -9.46 -10.80
N ASP A 41 -14.61 -8.24 -10.33
CA ASP A 41 -13.73 -7.11 -10.61
C ASP A 41 -12.37 -7.22 -9.87
N VAL A 42 -12.33 -7.92 -8.73
CA VAL A 42 -11.10 -8.11 -7.95
C VAL A 42 -10.01 -8.78 -8.78
N GLU A 43 -10.39 -9.73 -9.65
CA GLU A 43 -9.44 -10.43 -10.52
C GLU A 43 -8.70 -9.47 -11.45
N LYS A 44 -9.36 -8.39 -11.92
CA LYS A 44 -8.73 -7.36 -12.76
C LYS A 44 -7.61 -6.61 -12.02
N TYR A 45 -7.75 -6.45 -10.71
CA TYR A 45 -6.80 -5.73 -9.87
C TYR A 45 -5.77 -6.65 -9.21
N SER A 46 -6.01 -7.97 -9.18
CA SER A 46 -5.16 -8.94 -8.45
C SER A 46 -3.71 -8.94 -8.91
N GLN A 47 -3.44 -8.66 -10.20
CA GLN A 47 -2.08 -8.56 -10.74
C GLN A 47 -1.32 -7.32 -10.23
N TYR A 48 -2.00 -6.36 -9.59
CA TYR A 48 -1.45 -5.11 -9.06
C TYR A 48 -1.57 -5.02 -7.55
N PHE A 49 -1.85 -6.11 -6.84
CA PHE A 49 -2.06 -6.07 -5.38
C PHE A 49 -0.84 -5.57 -4.60
N ASP A 50 0.35 -5.74 -5.10
CA ASP A 50 1.59 -5.19 -4.53
C ASP A 50 1.79 -3.68 -4.78
N HIS A 51 0.91 -3.04 -5.56
CA HIS A 51 0.98 -1.61 -5.87
C HIS A 51 0.05 -0.74 -5.02
N TYR A 52 -0.84 -1.33 -4.21
CA TYR A 52 -1.76 -0.59 -3.35
C TYR A 52 -1.21 -0.49 -1.93
N GLN A 53 -1.24 0.70 -1.36
CA GLN A 53 -0.83 0.95 0.03
C GLN A 53 -1.97 0.75 1.02
N LEU A 54 -3.22 0.84 0.55
CA LEU A 54 -4.42 0.71 1.39
C LEU A 54 -5.52 -0.03 0.64
N TYR A 55 -6.15 -0.98 1.35
CA TYR A 55 -7.35 -1.68 0.92
C TYR A 55 -8.50 -1.33 1.84
N LEU A 56 -9.61 -0.87 1.28
CA LEU A 56 -10.89 -0.67 1.97
C LEU A 56 -11.85 -1.74 1.45
N LEU A 57 -12.14 -2.73 2.28
CA LEU A 57 -12.87 -3.93 1.85
C LEU A 57 -14.19 -4.03 2.61
N ASP A 58 -15.32 -4.07 1.88
CA ASP A 58 -16.54 -4.55 2.49
C ASP A 58 -16.48 -6.07 2.71
N LEU A 59 -17.11 -6.54 3.75
CA LEU A 59 -17.19 -7.96 4.09
C LEU A 59 -18.22 -8.70 3.24
N GLU A 60 -19.38 -8.09 3.01
CA GLU A 60 -20.45 -8.67 2.21
C GLU A 60 -20.40 -8.12 0.78
N ILE A 61 -20.11 -8.97 -0.18
CA ILE A 61 -20.04 -8.66 -1.60
C ILE A 61 -20.87 -9.67 -2.38
N ASP A 62 -21.70 -9.20 -3.30
CA ASP A 62 -22.60 -10.05 -4.10
C ASP A 62 -23.53 -10.92 -3.23
N GLY A 63 -23.90 -10.46 -2.02
CA GLY A 63 -24.72 -11.19 -1.05
C GLY A 63 -23.96 -12.28 -0.26
N GLU A 64 -22.65 -12.38 -0.40
CA GLU A 64 -21.81 -13.35 0.30
C GLU A 64 -20.99 -12.67 1.41
N ARG A 65 -21.28 -13.03 2.67
CA ARG A 65 -20.75 -12.34 3.87
C ARG A 65 -19.26 -12.50 4.15
N GLU A 66 -18.59 -13.45 3.51
CA GLU A 66 -17.17 -13.72 3.77
C GLU A 66 -16.26 -13.34 2.58
N ARG A 67 -16.80 -12.77 1.53
CA ARG A 67 -16.03 -12.43 0.33
C ARG A 67 -14.93 -11.40 0.58
N GLY A 68 -15.20 -10.41 1.42
CA GLY A 68 -14.18 -9.46 1.82
C GLY A 68 -13.00 -10.11 2.54
N PHE A 69 -13.24 -11.13 3.37
CA PHE A 69 -12.14 -11.89 3.99
C PHE A 69 -11.36 -12.72 2.97
N GLN A 70 -12.02 -13.33 2.00
CA GLN A 70 -11.35 -14.07 0.92
C GLN A 70 -10.42 -13.16 0.10
N VAL A 71 -10.89 -11.95 -0.22
CA VAL A 71 -10.06 -10.95 -0.91
C VAL A 71 -8.88 -10.52 -0.03
N ALA A 72 -9.12 -10.26 1.26
CA ALA A 72 -8.05 -9.91 2.19
C ALA A 72 -6.98 -11.02 2.30
N GLN A 73 -7.36 -12.29 2.25
CA GLN A 73 -6.42 -13.42 2.20
C GLN A 73 -5.58 -13.39 0.92
N GLN A 74 -6.21 -13.19 -0.24
CA GLN A 74 -5.49 -13.06 -1.52
C GLN A 74 -4.50 -11.89 -1.50
N VAL A 75 -4.89 -10.77 -0.91
CA VAL A 75 -4.00 -9.61 -0.72
C VAL A 75 -2.81 -10.00 0.16
N ARG A 76 -3.04 -10.67 1.30
CA ARG A 76 -1.97 -11.11 2.22
C ARG A 76 -0.99 -12.10 1.60
N GLU A 77 -1.44 -12.96 0.70
CA GLU A 77 -0.57 -13.87 -0.05
C GLU A 77 0.40 -13.13 -0.99
N ARG A 78 0.01 -11.97 -1.49
CA ARG A 78 0.83 -11.13 -2.38
C ARG A 78 1.65 -10.09 -1.63
N ASP A 79 1.01 -9.42 -0.69
CA ASP A 79 1.63 -8.39 0.16
C ASP A 79 1.24 -8.61 1.63
N PRO A 80 2.10 -9.26 2.42
CA PRO A 80 1.84 -9.53 3.83
C PRO A 80 1.75 -8.28 4.71
N PHE A 81 2.27 -7.14 4.26
CA PHE A 81 2.44 -5.95 5.11
C PHE A 81 1.55 -4.77 4.73
N THR A 82 0.88 -4.81 3.58
CA THR A 82 -0.01 -3.72 3.16
C THR A 82 -1.12 -3.46 4.16
N SER A 83 -1.68 -2.27 4.17
CA SER A 83 -2.74 -1.89 5.10
C SER A 83 -4.11 -2.34 4.58
N ILE A 84 -4.83 -3.11 5.40
CA ILE A 84 -6.22 -3.55 5.13
C ILE A 84 -7.13 -2.95 6.18
N VAL A 85 -8.21 -2.31 5.75
CA VAL A 85 -9.29 -1.80 6.58
C VAL A 85 -10.59 -2.42 6.09
N PHE A 86 -11.37 -2.98 6.98
CA PHE A 86 -12.72 -3.42 6.66
C PHE A 86 -13.70 -2.28 6.85
N VAL A 87 -14.60 -2.09 5.87
CA VAL A 87 -15.65 -1.07 5.89
C VAL A 87 -16.98 -1.78 5.70
N SER A 88 -17.73 -2.03 6.77
CA SER A 88 -18.94 -2.86 6.69
C SER A 88 -19.98 -2.48 7.74
N THR A 89 -21.23 -2.92 7.53
CA THR A 89 -22.28 -2.90 8.56
C THR A 89 -22.17 -4.09 9.52
N HIS A 90 -21.39 -5.11 9.18
CA HIS A 90 -21.30 -6.40 9.90
C HIS A 90 -20.17 -6.41 10.94
N SER A 91 -20.31 -5.61 12.00
CA SER A 91 -19.32 -5.57 13.10
C SER A 91 -19.18 -6.89 13.86
N GLU A 92 -20.22 -7.72 13.86
CA GLU A 92 -20.21 -9.07 14.45
C GLU A 92 -19.22 -10.03 13.77
N ALA A 93 -18.79 -9.73 12.55
CA ALA A 93 -17.81 -10.53 11.82
C ALA A 93 -16.35 -10.23 12.21
N LEU A 94 -16.08 -9.19 12.99
CA LEU A 94 -14.72 -8.82 13.44
C LEU A 94 -13.90 -9.99 14.02
N PRO A 95 -14.46 -10.90 14.85
CA PRO A 95 -13.70 -12.05 15.36
C PRO A 95 -13.17 -12.97 14.27
N LEU A 96 -13.78 -12.98 13.06
CA LEU A 96 -13.32 -13.78 11.94
C LEU A 96 -12.02 -13.23 11.36
N ALA A 97 -11.82 -11.90 11.35
CA ALA A 97 -10.56 -11.29 10.90
C ALA A 97 -9.35 -11.82 11.68
N PHE A 98 -9.52 -12.05 12.99
CA PHE A 98 -8.47 -12.66 13.82
C PHE A 98 -8.26 -14.15 13.48
N ARG A 99 -9.34 -14.90 13.22
CA ARG A 99 -9.26 -16.33 12.85
C ARG A 99 -8.53 -16.53 11.53
N TYR A 100 -8.70 -15.60 10.59
CA TYR A 100 -8.02 -15.63 9.28
C TYR A 100 -6.62 -15.00 9.29
N HIS A 101 -6.13 -14.54 10.46
CA HIS A 101 -4.81 -13.91 10.61
C HIS A 101 -4.56 -12.74 9.64
N LEU A 102 -5.59 -11.94 9.35
CA LEU A 102 -5.55 -10.91 8.30
C LEU A 102 -4.78 -9.66 8.72
N SER A 103 -4.50 -9.50 10.03
CA SER A 103 -3.79 -8.31 10.55
C SER A 103 -4.39 -7.00 10.01
N ALA A 104 -5.73 -6.88 10.07
CA ALA A 104 -6.41 -5.67 9.63
C ALA A 104 -5.96 -4.47 10.47
N LEU A 105 -5.77 -3.33 9.81
CA LEU A 105 -5.40 -2.08 10.45
C LEU A 105 -6.55 -1.53 11.29
N ASP A 106 -7.77 -1.53 10.74
CA ASP A 106 -8.97 -1.03 11.41
C ASP A 106 -10.24 -1.67 10.83
N PHE A 107 -11.35 -1.41 11.51
CA PHE A 107 -12.70 -1.73 11.06
C PHE A 107 -13.56 -0.47 11.18
N ILE A 108 -14.14 -0.04 10.07
CA ILE A 108 -15.00 1.15 9.97
C ILE A 108 -16.44 0.70 9.79
N SER A 109 -17.33 1.03 10.74
CA SER A 109 -18.76 0.78 10.59
C SER A 109 -19.38 1.75 9.59
N LYS A 110 -20.16 1.22 8.63
CA LYS A 110 -20.91 2.05 7.69
C LYS A 110 -22.09 2.80 8.38
N ASP A 111 -22.54 2.31 9.54
CA ASP A 111 -23.72 2.85 10.26
C ASP A 111 -23.36 3.99 11.22
N GLN A 112 -22.09 4.31 11.37
CA GLN A 112 -21.69 5.40 12.25
C GLN A 112 -21.95 6.78 11.63
N PRO A 113 -21.99 7.86 12.48
CA PRO A 113 -22.09 9.24 12.01
C PRO A 113 -21.00 9.60 11.00
N GLU A 114 -21.33 10.47 10.05
CA GLU A 114 -20.42 10.84 8.96
C GLU A 114 -19.09 11.45 9.44
N GLU A 115 -19.13 12.21 10.52
CA GLU A 115 -17.95 12.80 11.13
C GLU A 115 -17.01 11.73 11.67
N ASP A 116 -17.54 10.72 12.39
CA ASP A 116 -16.77 9.60 12.93
C ASP A 116 -16.19 8.73 11.81
N TYR A 117 -17.00 8.46 10.77
CA TYR A 117 -16.58 7.73 9.58
C TYR A 117 -15.38 8.41 8.90
N ARG A 118 -15.49 9.73 8.67
CA ARG A 118 -14.42 10.53 8.11
C ARG A 118 -13.16 10.50 8.98
N HIS A 119 -13.30 10.72 10.28
CA HIS A 119 -12.17 10.70 11.22
C HIS A 119 -11.45 9.35 11.27
N GLN A 120 -12.18 8.23 11.18
CA GLN A 120 -11.54 6.92 11.11
C GLN A 120 -10.74 6.74 9.82
N LEU A 121 -11.30 7.12 8.66
CA LEU A 121 -10.56 7.09 7.39
C LEU A 121 -9.31 7.99 7.44
N GLU A 122 -9.41 9.18 8.02
CA GLU A 122 -8.26 10.07 8.20
C GLU A 122 -7.15 9.43 9.02
N ARG A 123 -7.48 8.76 10.13
CA ARG A 123 -6.49 8.03 10.95
C ARG A 123 -5.83 6.89 10.19
N CYS A 124 -6.61 6.13 9.40
CA CYS A 124 -6.06 5.07 8.58
C CYS A 124 -5.07 5.62 7.54
N LEU A 125 -5.43 6.72 6.86
CA LEU A 125 -4.54 7.39 5.90
C LEU A 125 -3.26 7.91 6.57
N ASP A 126 -3.37 8.51 7.75
CA ASP A 126 -2.22 8.98 8.52
C ASP A 126 -1.25 7.84 8.88
N TYR A 127 -1.80 6.70 9.28
CA TYR A 127 -1.00 5.52 9.56
C TYR A 127 -0.24 5.03 8.31
N VAL A 128 -0.95 4.87 7.19
CA VAL A 128 -0.36 4.41 5.92
C VAL A 128 0.75 5.36 5.47
N LEU A 129 0.51 6.68 5.52
CA LEU A 129 1.51 7.69 5.17
C LEU A 129 2.73 7.67 6.09
N ALA A 130 2.53 7.36 7.37
CA ALA A 130 3.63 7.25 8.33
C ALA A 130 4.49 6.01 8.08
N VAL A 131 3.87 4.88 7.69
CA VAL A 131 4.58 3.64 7.32
C VAL A 131 5.36 3.86 6.02
N ASP A 132 4.72 4.40 4.99
CA ASP A 132 5.35 4.70 3.69
C ASP A 132 6.57 5.63 3.85
N LYS A 133 6.46 6.69 4.67
CA LYS A 133 7.59 7.54 5.00
C LYS A 133 8.73 6.81 5.69
N ARG A 134 8.45 5.86 6.59
CA ARG A 134 9.47 5.09 7.30
C ARG A 134 10.20 4.14 6.35
N GLU A 135 9.49 3.50 5.44
CA GLU A 135 10.09 2.64 4.43
C GLU A 135 10.95 3.44 3.46
N ASN A 136 10.45 4.59 2.99
CA ASN A 136 11.20 5.50 2.13
C ASN A 136 12.43 6.13 2.82
N MET A 137 12.46 6.17 4.16
CA MET A 137 13.62 6.65 4.93
C MET A 137 14.63 5.54 5.25
N ARG A 138 14.38 4.28 4.92
CA ARG A 138 15.38 3.20 5.08
C ARG A 138 16.50 3.43 4.08
N LEU A 139 17.69 3.68 4.61
CA LEU A 139 18.88 3.92 3.80
C LEU A 139 19.77 2.67 3.82
N PHE A 140 20.17 2.22 2.64
CA PHE A 140 21.32 1.35 2.49
C PHE A 140 22.57 2.19 2.67
N THR A 141 23.38 1.84 3.65
CA THR A 141 24.66 2.51 3.92
C THR A 141 25.80 1.56 3.55
N TYR A 142 26.62 1.97 2.63
CA TYR A 142 27.84 1.28 2.27
C TYR A 142 29.05 2.09 2.71
N SER A 143 29.96 1.45 3.44
CA SER A 143 31.25 2.03 3.81
C SER A 143 32.35 0.98 3.60
N PHE A 144 33.49 1.40 3.05
CA PHE A 144 34.62 0.55 2.81
C PHE A 144 35.83 1.09 3.55
N GLU A 145 36.45 0.27 4.41
CA GLU A 145 37.69 0.57 5.16
C GLU A 145 37.71 1.94 5.85
N GLY A 146 36.58 2.39 6.43
CA GLY A 146 36.49 3.69 7.10
C GLY A 146 36.50 4.92 6.18
N ARG A 147 36.48 4.72 4.86
CA ARG A 147 36.36 5.80 3.86
C ARG A 147 34.91 6.14 3.61
N ARG A 148 34.68 7.35 3.06
CA ARG A 148 33.32 7.82 2.73
C ARG A 148 32.63 6.83 1.81
N GLY A 149 31.57 6.23 2.32
CA GLY A 149 30.63 5.44 1.56
C GLY A 149 29.50 6.31 0.99
N PHE A 150 28.44 5.66 0.54
CA PHE A 150 27.23 6.32 0.09
C PHE A 150 26.02 5.80 0.87
N ASN A 151 24.99 6.62 0.96
CA ASN A 151 23.68 6.26 1.49
C ASN A 151 22.67 6.36 0.36
N LEU A 152 21.93 5.29 0.11
CA LEU A 152 20.84 5.25 -0.87
C LEU A 152 19.58 4.74 -0.22
N PRO A 153 18.42 5.35 -0.49
CA PRO A 153 17.14 4.78 -0.10
C PRO A 153 16.96 3.38 -0.69
N TYR A 154 16.45 2.43 0.10
CA TYR A 154 16.25 1.05 -0.38
C TYR A 154 15.36 0.97 -1.61
N HIS A 155 14.34 1.83 -1.72
CA HIS A 155 13.42 1.87 -2.86
C HIS A 155 14.06 2.38 -4.16
N GLU A 156 15.24 3.01 -4.08
CA GLU A 156 16.02 3.45 -5.25
C GLU A 156 17.01 2.39 -5.73
N ILE A 157 17.15 1.28 -4.99
CA ILE A 157 18.12 0.23 -5.31
C ILE A 157 17.43 -0.85 -6.15
N LEU A 158 17.90 -1.05 -7.38
CA LEU A 158 17.42 -2.10 -8.26
C LEU A 158 18.16 -3.41 -8.11
N ALA A 159 19.48 -3.31 -8.09
CA ALA A 159 20.36 -4.47 -8.04
C ALA A 159 21.73 -4.11 -7.46
N PHE A 160 22.37 -5.09 -6.90
CA PHE A 160 23.80 -5.06 -6.55
C PHE A 160 24.53 -6.00 -7.51
N GLU A 161 25.54 -5.47 -8.19
CA GLU A 161 26.39 -6.26 -9.06
C GLU A 161 27.85 -6.11 -8.65
N THR A 162 28.60 -7.19 -8.72
CA THR A 162 30.06 -7.16 -8.54
C THR A 162 30.71 -6.96 -9.90
N SER A 163 31.56 -5.93 -10.01
CA SER A 163 32.34 -5.73 -11.24
C SER A 163 33.41 -6.79 -11.39
N VAL A 164 33.48 -7.40 -12.58
CA VAL A 164 34.51 -8.40 -12.91
C VAL A 164 35.88 -7.74 -13.13
N GLU A 165 35.93 -6.46 -13.40
CA GLU A 165 37.16 -5.71 -13.70
C GLU A 165 37.91 -5.22 -12.45
N SER A 166 37.28 -5.18 -11.32
CA SER A 166 37.91 -4.89 -10.05
C SER A 166 37.41 -5.86 -9.00
N HIS A 167 38.27 -6.66 -8.40
CA HIS A 167 37.92 -7.57 -7.30
C HIS A 167 37.31 -6.85 -6.05
N GLN A 168 36.95 -5.57 -6.16
CA GLN A 168 36.51 -4.70 -5.05
C GLN A 168 35.41 -3.71 -5.40
N GLY A 169 34.69 -3.86 -6.50
CA GLY A 169 33.64 -2.91 -6.90
C GLY A 169 32.22 -3.40 -6.62
N LEU A 170 31.46 -2.66 -5.84
CA LEU A 170 30.00 -2.80 -5.73
C LEU A 170 29.35 -1.77 -6.65
N LEU A 171 28.58 -2.22 -7.65
CA LEU A 171 27.76 -1.34 -8.49
C LEU A 171 26.34 -1.34 -7.96
N CYS A 172 25.82 -0.17 -7.61
CA CYS A 172 24.43 0.01 -7.23
C CYS A 172 23.71 0.75 -8.37
N GLN A 173 22.61 0.18 -8.87
CA GLN A 173 21.76 0.84 -9.85
C GLN A 173 20.49 1.35 -9.14
N SER A 174 20.18 2.64 -9.30
CA SER A 174 18.96 3.25 -8.78
C SER A 174 18.04 3.72 -9.90
N PHE A 175 16.73 3.61 -9.69
CA PHE A 175 15.71 4.17 -10.58
C PHE A 175 15.25 5.55 -10.10
N TYR A 176 15.23 6.51 -10.99
CA TYR A 176 14.39 7.70 -10.83
C TYR A 176 13.15 7.56 -11.72
N GLN A 177 11.98 7.63 -11.13
CA GLN A 177 10.72 7.71 -11.88
C GLN A 177 10.63 9.06 -12.58
N ASP A 178 11.09 9.12 -13.82
CA ASP A 178 10.59 9.94 -14.92
C ASP A 178 11.39 9.60 -16.17
N HIS A 179 10.84 8.74 -17.00
CA HIS A 179 11.06 8.53 -18.44
C HIS A 179 12.47 8.73 -19.07
N LEU A 180 13.54 8.65 -18.33
CA LEU A 180 14.89 8.62 -18.88
C LEU A 180 15.75 7.65 -18.11
N TRP A 181 16.09 6.54 -18.75
CA TRP A 181 17.13 5.63 -18.30
C TRP A 181 18.45 6.37 -18.19
N GLN A 182 18.78 6.85 -17.03
CA GLN A 182 20.16 7.23 -16.72
C GLN A 182 20.66 6.26 -15.67
N SER A 183 21.41 5.26 -16.13
CA SER A 183 22.29 4.48 -15.27
C SER A 183 23.35 5.41 -14.70
N GLN A 184 23.15 5.95 -13.51
CA GLN A 184 24.25 6.55 -12.77
C GLN A 184 25.06 5.42 -12.13
N GLY A 185 25.93 4.82 -12.93
CA GLY A 185 26.95 3.92 -12.42
C GLY A 185 27.96 4.70 -11.62
N TYR A 186 27.95 4.58 -10.30
CA TYR A 186 29.06 5.07 -9.49
C TYR A 186 30.21 4.08 -9.63
N ARG A 187 31.17 4.42 -10.53
CA ARG A 187 32.41 3.67 -10.68
C ARG A 187 33.41 4.24 -9.66
N TYR A 188 33.80 3.43 -8.69
CA TYR A 188 34.91 3.77 -7.83
C TYR A 188 36.22 3.41 -8.55
N GLN A 189 37.03 4.42 -8.89
CA GLN A 189 38.44 4.23 -9.24
C GLN A 189 39.25 4.26 -7.93
N GLY A 190 39.86 3.11 -7.62
CA GLY A 190 40.80 2.96 -6.50
C GLY A 190 42.12 3.73 -6.69
#